data_aa4952066c748c6f98f59c0b8ce21c55
#
_entry.id   aa4952066c748c6f98f59c0b8ce21c55
#
_cell.length_a   1.000
_cell.length_b   1.000
_cell.length_c   1.000
_cell.angle_alpha   90.00
_cell.angle_beta   90.00
_cell.angle_gamma   90.00
#
_symmetry.space_group_name_H-M   'P 1'
#
loop_
_entity.id
_entity.type
_entity.pdbx_description
1 polymer ?
#
loop_
_entity_poly.entity_id
_entity_poly.type
_entity_poly.pdbx_seq_one_letter_code
_entity_poly.pdbx_strand_id
1 'polypeptide(L)'
;MKIAIVRQRYNPFGGAERFVERALGALAGEGAEVSLITRNWDGAPREGFRQITCDPPYSRLFGGRAARDRSFAAAAQREMARGGFDITQSHERIPGCMIFRAGDGVHAAWLAHRARVLSPLQRLSQRWSAYHRYVVNAEKAMFEHPALQAVICNSQMVADEIAHFYRVDRSKLPVIYNGVDTTAFHPAWPTSSVPSRGQR
;
A
#
# COMPACT_ATOMS: atom_id res chain seq x y z
N MET A 1 9.78 -21.27 1.93
CA MET A 1 9.79 -19.92 2.55
C MET A 1 8.35 -19.43 2.61
N LYS A 2 7.89 -18.97 3.80
CA LYS A 2 6.52 -18.47 4.01
C LYS A 2 6.47 -16.96 3.97
N ILE A 3 5.69 -16.39 3.06
CA ILE A 3 5.60 -14.95 2.85
C ILE A 3 4.16 -14.48 3.09
N ALA A 4 3.99 -13.42 3.90
CA ALA A 4 2.72 -12.72 4.00
C ALA A 4 2.78 -11.40 3.23
N ILE A 5 1.78 -11.16 2.37
CA ILE A 5 1.54 -9.87 1.72
C ILE A 5 0.26 -9.27 2.30
N VAL A 6 0.33 -8.01 2.74
CA VAL A 6 -0.81 -7.31 3.33
C VAL A 6 -1.34 -6.27 2.37
N ARG A 7 -2.61 -6.39 1.98
CA ARG A 7 -3.35 -5.41 1.20
C ARG A 7 -4.78 -5.31 1.70
N GLN A 8 -5.22 -4.12 2.12
CA GLN A 8 -6.54 -3.94 2.74
C GLN A 8 -7.70 -4.27 1.79
N ARG A 9 -7.59 -3.85 0.54
CA ARG A 9 -8.59 -4.12 -0.49
C ARG A 9 -7.91 -4.63 -1.74
N TYR A 10 -8.48 -5.63 -2.34
CA TYR A 10 -8.10 -6.10 -3.65
C TYR A 10 -9.26 -5.88 -4.62
N ASN A 11 -8.98 -5.19 -5.72
CA ASN A 11 -9.89 -5.02 -6.85
C ASN A 11 -9.12 -5.35 -8.13
N PRO A 12 -9.53 -6.37 -8.91
CA PRO A 12 -8.77 -6.84 -10.09
C PRO A 12 -8.58 -5.79 -11.18
N PHE A 13 -9.32 -4.68 -11.13
CA PHE A 13 -9.24 -3.58 -12.10
C PHE A 13 -8.27 -2.46 -11.68
N GLY A 14 -7.68 -2.51 -10.50
CA GLY A 14 -6.74 -1.50 -9.99
C GLY A 14 -5.30 -1.71 -10.46
N GLY A 15 -4.55 -0.62 -10.67
CA GLY A 15 -3.14 -0.70 -11.07
C GLY A 15 -2.23 -1.28 -9.99
N ALA A 16 -2.47 -0.92 -8.73
CA ALA A 16 -1.72 -1.44 -7.59
C ALA A 16 -1.99 -2.93 -7.34
N GLU A 17 -3.21 -3.37 -7.62
CA GLU A 17 -3.65 -4.75 -7.46
C GLU A 17 -3.03 -5.67 -8.51
N ARG A 18 -2.87 -5.21 -9.75
CA ARG A 18 -2.12 -5.95 -10.81
C ARG A 18 -0.67 -6.20 -10.41
N PHE A 19 -0.06 -5.24 -9.70
CA PHE A 19 1.29 -5.44 -9.17
C PHE A 19 1.28 -6.53 -8.09
N VAL A 20 0.34 -6.49 -7.14
CA VAL A 20 0.22 -7.53 -6.09
C VAL A 20 0.02 -8.91 -6.73
N GLU A 21 -0.84 -9.00 -7.72
CA GLU A 21 -1.11 -10.25 -8.44
C GLU A 21 0.14 -10.82 -9.14
N ARG A 22 0.90 -9.96 -9.83
CA ARG A 22 2.16 -10.38 -10.47
C ARG A 22 3.19 -10.81 -9.43
N ALA A 23 3.29 -10.09 -8.30
CA ALA A 23 4.19 -10.44 -7.22
C ALA A 23 3.81 -11.79 -6.58
N LEU A 24 2.52 -12.03 -6.34
CA LEU A 24 2.02 -13.31 -5.81
C LEU A 24 2.39 -14.47 -6.75
N GLY A 25 2.13 -14.30 -8.06
CA GLY A 25 2.45 -15.33 -9.06
C GLY A 25 3.95 -15.58 -9.19
N ALA A 26 4.77 -14.54 -9.21
CA ALA A 26 6.23 -14.66 -9.30
C ALA A 26 6.81 -15.37 -8.07
N LEU A 27 6.37 -15.01 -6.86
CA LEU A 27 6.84 -15.61 -5.61
C LEU A 27 6.41 -17.10 -5.51
N ALA A 28 5.19 -17.41 -5.92
CA ALA A 28 4.72 -18.79 -5.95
C ALA A 28 5.51 -19.62 -6.98
N GLY A 29 5.85 -19.04 -8.14
CA GLY A 29 6.72 -19.67 -9.15
C GLY A 29 8.12 -20.00 -8.65
N GLU A 30 8.63 -19.21 -7.71
CA GLU A 30 9.91 -19.46 -7.01
C GLU A 30 9.78 -20.43 -5.81
N GLY A 31 8.64 -21.09 -5.67
CA GLY A 31 8.40 -22.08 -4.61
C GLY A 31 8.11 -21.48 -3.23
N ALA A 32 7.73 -20.21 -3.14
CA ALA A 32 7.31 -19.62 -1.88
C ALA A 32 5.85 -19.96 -1.55
N GLU A 33 5.58 -20.26 -0.29
CA GLU A 33 4.23 -20.33 0.28
C GLU A 33 3.73 -18.90 0.53
N VAL A 34 2.85 -18.38 -0.33
CA VAL A 34 2.40 -17.00 -0.21
C VAL A 34 1.01 -16.94 0.43
N SER A 35 0.86 -16.05 1.42
CA SER A 35 -0.41 -15.73 2.05
C SER A 35 -0.74 -14.26 1.83
N LEU A 36 -1.97 -13.96 1.39
CA LEU A 36 -2.48 -12.61 1.28
C LEU A 36 -3.41 -12.29 2.45
N ILE A 37 -3.01 -11.33 3.28
CA ILE A 37 -3.82 -10.79 4.38
C ILE A 37 -4.61 -9.60 3.84
N THR A 38 -5.93 -9.72 3.81
CA THR A 38 -6.81 -8.70 3.23
C THR A 38 -8.09 -8.52 4.04
N ARG A 39 -8.72 -7.35 3.95
CA ARG A 39 -10.06 -7.13 4.51
C ARG A 39 -11.13 -7.59 3.53
N ASN A 40 -10.98 -7.22 2.27
CA ASN A 40 -11.93 -7.55 1.23
C ASN A 40 -11.19 -7.96 -0.06
N TRP A 41 -11.67 -9.01 -0.65
CA TRP A 41 -11.19 -9.55 -1.90
C TRP A 41 -12.36 -9.64 -2.89
N ASP A 42 -12.31 -8.80 -3.91
CA ASP A 42 -13.29 -8.81 -5.00
C ASP A 42 -12.76 -9.72 -6.13
N GLY A 43 -13.18 -10.97 -6.16
CA GLY A 43 -12.77 -11.94 -7.17
C GLY A 43 -12.89 -13.39 -6.71
N ALA A 44 -12.77 -14.33 -7.66
CA ALA A 44 -12.71 -15.74 -7.33
C ALA A 44 -11.41 -16.10 -6.62
N PRO A 45 -11.41 -17.08 -5.70
CA PRO A 45 -10.18 -17.64 -5.15
C PRO A 45 -9.27 -18.10 -6.28
N ARG A 46 -7.98 -17.76 -6.20
CA ARG A 46 -6.98 -18.17 -7.20
C ARG A 46 -6.04 -19.19 -6.60
N GLU A 47 -5.58 -20.10 -7.45
CA GLU A 47 -4.51 -21.03 -7.09
C GLU A 47 -3.18 -20.29 -6.92
N GLY A 48 -2.30 -20.82 -6.07
CA GLY A 48 -0.93 -20.32 -5.88
C GLY A 48 -0.72 -19.46 -4.63
N PHE A 49 -1.77 -19.04 -3.91
CA PHE A 49 -1.61 -18.37 -2.61
C PHE A 49 -2.81 -18.61 -1.67
N ARG A 50 -2.55 -18.51 -0.37
CA ARG A 50 -3.56 -18.61 0.67
C ARG A 50 -4.15 -17.24 1.00
N GLN A 51 -5.47 -17.10 0.97
CA GLN A 51 -6.15 -15.89 1.45
C GLN A 51 -6.44 -15.97 2.94
N ILE A 52 -6.07 -14.91 3.68
CA ILE A 52 -6.41 -14.71 5.10
C ILE A 52 -7.26 -13.45 5.19
N THR A 53 -8.56 -13.63 5.44
CA THR A 53 -9.50 -12.50 5.54
C THR A 53 -9.53 -11.96 6.95
N CYS A 54 -9.24 -10.65 7.10
CA CYS A 54 -9.30 -9.89 8.33
C CYS A 54 -10.29 -8.74 8.17
N ASP A 55 -11.55 -8.93 8.55
CA ASP A 55 -12.58 -7.88 8.50
C ASP A 55 -13.11 -7.54 9.91
N PRO A 56 -12.29 -6.90 10.76
CA PRO A 56 -12.73 -6.49 12.07
C PRO A 56 -13.80 -5.38 11.99
N PRO A 57 -14.79 -5.38 12.90
CA PRO A 57 -15.81 -4.35 12.94
C PRO A 57 -15.19 -2.97 13.21
N TYR A 58 -15.81 -1.93 12.66
CA TYR A 58 -15.47 -0.53 12.92
C TYR A 58 -16.71 0.35 12.89
N SER A 59 -16.71 1.44 13.65
CA SER A 59 -17.80 2.40 13.64
C SER A 59 -17.65 3.40 12.49
N ARG A 60 -18.67 3.50 11.64
CA ARG A 60 -18.73 4.53 10.59
C ARG A 60 -19.02 5.91 11.18
N LEU A 61 -19.79 5.97 12.27
CA LEU A 61 -20.16 7.21 12.97
C LEU A 61 -19.01 7.76 13.80
N PHE A 62 -18.27 6.88 14.51
CA PHE A 62 -17.15 7.25 15.37
C PHE A 62 -15.82 6.86 14.71
N GLY A 63 -15.20 7.82 14.02
CA GLY A 63 -13.87 7.66 13.41
C GLY A 63 -13.82 7.27 11.93
N GLY A 64 -14.92 6.81 11.31
CA GLY A 64 -15.06 6.61 9.88
C GLY A 64 -13.88 5.87 9.21
N ARG A 65 -13.20 6.52 8.27
CA ARG A 65 -12.05 5.95 7.54
C ARG A 65 -10.88 5.61 8.46
N ALA A 66 -10.58 6.47 9.44
CA ALA A 66 -9.48 6.22 10.38
C ALA A 66 -9.76 5.00 11.27
N ALA A 67 -11.01 4.83 11.74
CA ALA A 67 -11.40 3.65 12.53
C ALA A 67 -11.30 2.36 11.71
N ARG A 68 -11.75 2.40 10.44
CA ARG A 68 -11.64 1.28 9.51
C ARG A 68 -10.19 0.87 9.29
N ASP A 69 -9.33 1.83 8.96
CA ASP A 69 -7.93 1.55 8.63
C ASP A 69 -7.15 1.09 9.87
N ARG A 70 -7.44 1.69 11.04
CA ARG A 70 -6.87 1.27 12.33
C ARG A 70 -7.27 -0.15 12.72
N SER A 71 -8.56 -0.49 12.58
CA SER A 71 -9.05 -1.83 12.94
C SER A 71 -8.42 -2.91 12.06
N PHE A 72 -8.28 -2.64 10.75
CA PHE A 72 -7.59 -3.54 9.84
C PHE A 72 -6.09 -3.66 10.18
N ALA A 73 -5.41 -2.53 10.40
CA ALA A 73 -3.99 -2.53 10.77
C ALA A 73 -3.73 -3.39 12.00
N ALA A 74 -4.55 -3.25 13.05
CA ALA A 74 -4.42 -4.06 14.27
C ALA A 74 -4.69 -5.56 14.03
N ALA A 75 -5.64 -5.90 13.16
CA ALA A 75 -5.91 -7.29 12.80
C ALA A 75 -4.76 -7.89 11.98
N ALA A 76 -4.28 -7.18 10.96
CA ALA A 76 -3.18 -7.61 10.12
C ALA A 76 -1.88 -7.78 10.93
N GLN A 77 -1.59 -6.89 11.88
CA GLN A 77 -0.45 -7.04 12.79
C GLN A 77 -0.52 -8.34 13.59
N ARG A 78 -1.70 -8.68 14.13
CA ARG A 78 -1.88 -9.93 14.86
C ARG A 78 -1.66 -11.16 13.97
N GLU A 79 -2.17 -11.12 12.75
CA GLU A 79 -1.96 -12.22 11.80
C GLU A 79 -0.50 -12.37 11.36
N MET A 80 0.19 -11.26 11.10
CA MET A 80 1.63 -11.29 10.80
C MET A 80 2.44 -11.88 11.96
N ALA A 81 2.09 -11.53 13.21
CA ALA A 81 2.78 -12.03 14.39
C ALA A 81 2.50 -13.51 14.68
N ARG A 82 1.30 -14.01 14.37
CA ARG A 82 0.86 -15.38 14.64
C ARG A 82 1.22 -16.37 13.54
N GLY A 83 1.31 -15.89 12.30
CA GLY A 83 1.31 -16.74 11.11
C GLY A 83 2.61 -17.52 10.86
N GLY A 84 3.68 -17.30 11.60
CA GLY A 84 4.97 -18.00 11.42
C GLY A 84 5.55 -17.73 10.02
N PHE A 85 5.46 -16.49 9.54
CA PHE A 85 6.00 -16.06 8.26
C PHE A 85 7.48 -15.74 8.37
N ASP A 86 8.25 -16.17 7.38
CA ASP A 86 9.66 -15.82 7.24
C ASP A 86 9.83 -14.35 6.80
N ILE A 87 8.91 -13.87 5.96
CA ILE A 87 8.87 -12.48 5.44
C ILE A 87 7.44 -11.94 5.52
N THR A 88 7.31 -10.71 6.00
CA THR A 88 6.05 -9.96 5.96
C THR A 88 6.21 -8.68 5.15
N GLN A 89 5.43 -8.53 4.07
CA GLN A 89 5.40 -7.35 3.24
C GLN A 89 4.06 -6.65 3.36
N SER A 90 4.05 -5.34 3.56
CA SER A 90 2.82 -4.54 3.58
C SER A 90 2.79 -3.51 2.45
N HIS A 91 1.61 -3.34 1.87
CA HIS A 91 1.28 -2.24 0.97
C HIS A 91 0.45 -1.17 1.70
N GLU A 92 0.15 -1.42 2.96
CA GLU A 92 -0.58 -0.51 3.85
C GLU A 92 0.36 0.00 4.95
N ARG A 93 0.02 1.14 5.53
CA ARG A 93 0.80 1.78 6.60
C ARG A 93 0.60 1.05 7.94
N ILE A 94 1.21 -0.12 8.05
CA ILE A 94 1.05 -1.03 9.19
C ILE A 94 2.41 -1.25 9.85
N PRO A 95 2.60 -0.80 11.10
CA PRO A 95 3.81 -1.09 11.86
C PRO A 95 4.02 -2.60 12.04
N GLY A 96 5.28 -3.03 12.10
CA GLY A 96 5.64 -4.43 12.35
C GLY A 96 5.82 -5.30 11.09
N CYS A 97 5.59 -4.77 9.88
CA CYS A 97 6.01 -5.45 8.67
C CYS A 97 7.55 -5.36 8.50
N MET A 98 8.14 -6.38 7.90
CA MET A 98 9.57 -6.41 7.59
C MET A 98 9.88 -5.60 6.33
N ILE A 99 8.98 -5.64 5.36
CA ILE A 99 9.12 -4.91 4.09
C ILE A 99 7.86 -4.06 3.90
N PHE A 100 8.06 -2.77 3.61
CA PHE A 100 6.98 -1.90 3.15
C PHE A 100 7.16 -1.57 1.68
N ARG A 101 6.08 -1.67 0.88
CA ARG A 101 6.10 -1.20 -0.49
C ARG A 101 5.45 0.16 -0.59
N ALA A 102 6.28 1.18 -0.79
CA ALA A 102 5.86 2.56 -1.01
C ALA A 102 5.46 2.75 -2.47
N GLY A 103 4.18 2.55 -2.78
CA GLY A 103 3.61 2.74 -4.12
C GLY A 103 3.23 4.17 -4.44
N ASP A 104 3.09 4.99 -3.43
CA ASP A 104 2.77 6.42 -3.44
C ASP A 104 3.73 7.16 -2.50
N GLY A 105 3.77 8.48 -2.63
CA GLY A 105 4.58 9.34 -1.76
C GLY A 105 4.11 9.34 -0.30
N VAL A 106 4.85 10.02 0.51
CA VAL A 106 4.59 10.18 1.94
C VAL A 106 3.40 11.10 2.17
N HIS A 107 2.48 10.69 3.06
CA HIS A 107 1.28 11.49 3.33
C HIS A 107 1.60 12.88 3.92
N ALA A 108 2.67 12.98 4.73
CA ALA A 108 3.16 14.25 5.25
C ALA A 108 3.62 15.20 4.12
N ALA A 109 4.34 14.70 3.10
CA ALA A 109 4.74 15.46 1.92
C ALA A 109 3.52 15.94 1.13
N TRP A 110 2.56 15.03 0.88
CA TRP A 110 1.31 15.38 0.21
C TRP A 110 0.54 16.48 0.94
N LEU A 111 0.44 16.43 2.27
CA LEU A 111 -0.18 17.48 3.09
C LEU A 111 0.55 18.83 2.95
N ALA A 112 1.87 18.81 2.93
CA ALA A 112 2.68 20.02 2.75
C ALA A 112 2.46 20.64 1.36
N HIS A 113 2.44 19.83 0.30
CA HIS A 113 2.14 20.29 -1.06
C HIS A 113 0.72 20.85 -1.17
N ARG A 114 -0.26 20.12 -0.64
CA ARG A 114 -1.66 20.55 -0.64
C ARG A 114 -1.86 21.87 0.09
N ALA A 115 -1.17 22.09 1.21
CA ALA A 115 -1.27 23.32 1.98
C ALA A 115 -0.88 24.58 1.19
N ARG A 116 -0.08 24.46 0.12
CA ARG A 116 0.32 25.59 -0.73
C ARG A 116 -0.84 26.21 -1.52
N VAL A 117 -1.83 25.40 -1.86
CA VAL A 117 -2.99 25.80 -2.69
C VAL A 117 -4.28 26.00 -1.88
N LEU A 118 -4.26 25.74 -0.58
CA LEU A 118 -5.43 25.89 0.29
C LEU A 118 -5.53 27.29 0.89
N SER A 119 -6.77 27.79 1.09
CA SER A 119 -7.02 28.99 1.89
C SER A 119 -6.66 28.77 3.37
N PRO A 120 -6.48 29.86 4.17
CA PRO A 120 -6.13 29.75 5.60
C PRO A 120 -7.10 28.86 6.41
N LEU A 121 -8.42 29.01 6.18
CA LEU A 121 -9.45 28.19 6.85
C LEU A 121 -9.37 26.72 6.46
N GLN A 122 -9.12 26.43 5.18
CA GLN A 122 -8.94 25.06 4.69
C GLN A 122 -7.67 24.41 5.24
N ARG A 123 -6.57 25.18 5.39
CA ARG A 123 -5.34 24.71 6.04
C ARG A 123 -5.60 24.33 7.49
N LEU A 124 -6.37 25.15 8.21
CA LEU A 124 -6.76 24.85 9.58
C LEU A 124 -7.59 23.57 9.67
N SER A 125 -8.61 23.43 8.83
CA SER A 125 -9.42 22.20 8.72
C SER A 125 -8.56 20.97 8.41
N GLN A 126 -7.60 21.07 7.49
CA GLN A 126 -6.67 19.98 7.18
C GLN A 126 -5.86 19.57 8.42
N ARG A 127 -5.33 20.51 9.20
CA ARG A 127 -4.56 20.23 10.44
C ARG A 127 -5.39 19.53 11.50
N TRP A 128 -6.70 19.85 11.60
CA TRP A 128 -7.61 19.24 12.59
C TRP A 128 -8.20 17.91 12.13
N SER A 129 -7.99 17.49 10.90
CA SER A 129 -8.49 16.22 10.39
C SER A 129 -7.93 15.03 11.17
N ALA A 130 -8.82 14.33 11.87
CA ALA A 130 -8.46 13.11 12.60
C ALA A 130 -7.90 12.01 11.68
N TYR A 131 -8.38 11.95 10.44
CA TYR A 131 -7.88 11.01 9.43
C TYR A 131 -6.44 11.31 9.02
N HIS A 132 -6.13 12.57 8.71
CA HIS A 132 -4.77 12.94 8.31
C HIS A 132 -3.77 12.73 9.45
N ARG A 133 -4.14 13.06 10.68
CA ARG A 133 -3.31 12.79 11.87
C ARG A 133 -3.09 11.29 12.06
N TYR A 134 -4.14 10.48 11.88
CA TYR A 134 -4.01 9.03 11.95
C TYR A 134 -3.01 8.51 10.93
N VAL A 135 -3.11 8.92 9.65
CA VAL A 135 -2.23 8.44 8.58
C VAL A 135 -0.78 8.82 8.83
N VAL A 136 -0.51 10.09 9.20
CA VAL A 136 0.86 10.55 9.52
C VAL A 136 1.45 9.78 10.71
N ASN A 137 0.66 9.54 11.76
CA ASN A 137 1.11 8.76 12.91
C ASN A 137 1.35 7.29 12.55
N ALA A 138 0.53 6.70 11.68
CA ALA A 138 0.72 5.35 11.20
C ALA A 138 1.98 5.21 10.33
N GLU A 139 2.24 6.19 9.44
CA GLU A 139 3.51 6.27 8.68
C GLU A 139 4.70 6.34 9.62
N LYS A 140 4.67 7.26 10.58
CA LYS A 140 5.76 7.40 11.56
C LYS A 140 6.00 6.10 12.32
N ALA A 141 4.95 5.53 12.91
CA ALA A 141 5.06 4.29 13.66
C ALA A 141 5.57 3.12 12.82
N MET A 142 5.22 3.05 11.54
CA MET A 142 5.70 2.02 10.62
C MET A 142 7.18 2.23 10.26
N PHE A 143 7.58 3.45 9.88
CA PHE A 143 8.96 3.74 9.47
C PHE A 143 9.96 3.66 10.62
N GLU A 144 9.54 3.98 11.85
CA GLU A 144 10.36 3.87 13.06
C GLU A 144 10.32 2.47 13.70
N HIS A 145 9.52 1.54 13.16
CA HIS A 145 9.37 0.21 13.76
C HIS A 145 10.65 -0.63 13.57
N PRO A 146 11.17 -1.25 14.65
CA PRO A 146 12.43 -2.01 14.58
C PRO A 146 12.39 -3.21 13.63
N ALA A 147 11.23 -3.79 13.39
CA ALA A 147 11.06 -4.89 12.44
C ALA A 147 11.27 -4.47 10.97
N LEU A 148 11.19 -3.16 10.64
CA LEU A 148 11.32 -2.70 9.27
C LEU A 148 12.74 -2.84 8.76
N GLN A 149 12.93 -3.73 7.80
CA GLN A 149 14.22 -4.03 7.18
C GLN A 149 14.42 -3.26 5.86
N ALA A 150 13.36 -3.14 5.04
CA ALA A 150 13.43 -2.46 3.76
C ALA A 150 12.11 -1.77 3.38
N VAL A 151 12.23 -0.70 2.59
CA VAL A 151 11.11 0.00 1.96
C VAL A 151 11.33 0.02 0.45
N ILE A 152 10.57 -0.75 -0.29
CA ILE A 152 10.63 -0.76 -1.76
C ILE A 152 9.96 0.51 -2.28
N CYS A 153 10.76 1.46 -2.78
CA CYS A 153 10.28 2.72 -3.33
C CYS A 153 10.06 2.58 -4.85
N ASN A 154 8.93 3.03 -5.35
CA ASN A 154 8.64 2.99 -6.80
C ASN A 154 9.32 4.11 -7.60
N SER A 155 9.97 5.06 -6.94
CA SER A 155 10.72 6.16 -7.55
C SER A 155 11.73 6.76 -6.58
N GLN A 156 12.72 7.47 -7.13
CA GLN A 156 13.69 8.23 -6.34
C GLN A 156 13.01 9.31 -5.49
N MET A 157 12.00 9.97 -6.03
CA MET A 157 11.22 10.99 -5.30
C MET A 157 10.62 10.41 -4.01
N VAL A 158 10.02 9.22 -4.06
CA VAL A 158 9.44 8.56 -2.88
C VAL A 158 10.52 8.20 -1.86
N ALA A 159 11.68 7.70 -2.31
CA ALA A 159 12.79 7.42 -1.40
C ALA A 159 13.30 8.70 -0.71
N ASP A 160 13.41 9.80 -1.46
CA ASP A 160 13.85 11.10 -0.93
C ASP A 160 12.85 11.68 0.08
N GLU A 161 11.55 11.59 -0.19
CA GLU A 161 10.50 12.01 0.76
C GLU A 161 10.56 11.19 2.06
N ILE A 162 10.68 9.87 1.98
CA ILE A 162 10.76 9.01 3.16
C ILE A 162 12.00 9.35 4.00
N ALA A 163 13.16 9.48 3.37
CA ALA A 163 14.40 9.85 4.05
C ALA A 163 14.29 11.23 4.72
N HIS A 164 13.64 12.20 4.06
CA HIS A 164 13.48 13.55 4.57
C HIS A 164 12.51 13.63 5.76
N PHE A 165 11.31 13.06 5.62
CA PHE A 165 10.26 13.22 6.62
C PHE A 165 10.41 12.28 7.82
N TYR A 166 10.94 11.07 7.62
CA TYR A 166 11.02 10.04 8.66
C TYR A 166 12.44 9.61 9.01
N ARG A 167 13.47 10.23 8.40
CA ARG A 167 14.90 9.97 8.65
C ARG A 167 15.27 8.49 8.54
N VAL A 168 14.59 7.75 7.66
CA VAL A 168 14.93 6.36 7.37
C VAL A 168 16.28 6.31 6.65
N ASP A 169 17.13 5.38 7.06
CA ASP A 169 18.42 5.18 6.43
C ASP A 169 18.24 4.82 4.94
N ARG A 170 19.01 5.48 4.07
CA ARG A 170 18.93 5.27 2.62
C ARG A 170 19.28 3.84 2.19
N SER A 171 20.08 3.13 2.96
CA SER A 171 20.36 1.71 2.74
C SER A 171 19.11 0.82 2.79
N LYS A 172 18.07 1.27 3.51
CA LYS A 172 16.77 0.61 3.59
C LYS A 172 15.78 1.01 2.50
N LEU A 173 16.14 1.93 1.59
CA LEU A 173 15.26 2.53 0.59
C LEU A 173 15.63 2.15 -0.85
N PRO A 174 15.65 0.85 -1.23
CA PRO A 174 15.88 0.45 -2.60
C PRO A 174 14.79 1.01 -3.52
N VAL A 175 15.22 1.57 -4.68
CA VAL A 175 14.30 2.05 -5.71
C VAL A 175 14.10 0.97 -6.75
N ILE A 176 12.87 0.49 -6.87
CA ILE A 176 12.45 -0.50 -7.86
C ILE A 176 11.28 0.07 -8.65
N TYR A 177 11.54 0.53 -9.87
CA TYR A 177 10.53 1.10 -10.73
C TYR A 177 9.47 0.07 -11.14
N ASN A 178 8.24 0.54 -11.35
CA ASN A 178 7.20 -0.32 -11.88
C ASN A 178 7.51 -0.68 -13.34
N GLY A 179 7.49 -1.98 -13.65
CA GLY A 179 7.60 -2.46 -15.01
C GLY A 179 6.31 -2.19 -15.81
N VAL A 180 6.48 -1.89 -17.10
CA VAL A 180 5.40 -1.78 -18.08
C VAL A 180 5.49 -2.95 -19.05
N ASP A 181 4.37 -3.57 -19.37
CA ASP A 181 4.31 -4.58 -20.42
C ASP A 181 4.39 -3.88 -21.78
N THR A 182 5.57 -3.94 -22.39
CA THR A 182 5.83 -3.28 -23.67
C THR A 182 5.17 -3.99 -24.85
N THR A 183 4.68 -5.20 -24.69
CA THR A 183 3.90 -5.89 -25.72
C THR A 183 2.44 -5.43 -25.72
N ALA A 184 1.89 -5.18 -24.53
CA ALA A 184 0.54 -4.64 -24.37
C ALA A 184 0.47 -3.13 -24.63
N PHE A 185 1.56 -2.38 -24.36
CA PHE A 185 1.64 -0.92 -24.54
C PHE A 185 2.68 -0.59 -25.61
N HIS A 186 2.40 -0.99 -26.86
CA HIS A 186 3.28 -0.74 -28.00
C HIS A 186 2.91 0.57 -28.71
N PRO A 187 3.88 1.40 -29.17
CA PRO A 187 3.59 2.64 -29.91
C PRO A 187 2.75 2.45 -31.18
N ALA A 188 2.79 1.26 -31.78
CA ALA A 188 1.98 0.89 -32.95
C ALA A 188 0.55 0.38 -32.60
N TRP A 189 0.08 0.55 -31.37
CA TRP A 189 -1.31 0.24 -31.02
C TRP A 189 -2.24 1.09 -31.88
N PRO A 190 -3.14 0.50 -32.69
CA PRO A 190 -4.01 1.25 -33.58
C PRO A 190 -4.90 2.19 -32.79
N THR A 191 -4.83 3.49 -33.06
CA THR A 191 -5.65 4.53 -32.43
C THR A 191 -7.16 4.33 -32.64
N SER A 192 -7.54 3.46 -33.59
CA SER A 192 -8.93 3.08 -33.89
C SER A 192 -9.60 2.22 -32.82
N SER A 193 -8.85 1.70 -31.86
CA SER A 193 -9.43 0.91 -30.75
C SER A 193 -9.70 1.69 -29.47
N VAL A 194 -9.43 3.00 -29.46
CA VAL A 194 -9.85 3.86 -28.35
C VAL A 194 -11.37 4.10 -28.52
N PRO A 195 -12.24 3.59 -27.62
CA PRO A 195 -13.65 3.91 -27.68
C PRO A 195 -13.79 5.42 -27.60
N SER A 196 -14.39 6.05 -28.63
CA SER A 196 -14.78 7.46 -28.56
C SER A 196 -15.58 7.64 -27.27
N ARG A 197 -15.18 8.56 -26.41
CA ARG A 197 -16.00 8.97 -25.26
C ARG A 197 -17.34 9.42 -25.83
N GLY A 198 -18.31 8.51 -25.85
CA GLY A 198 -19.65 8.77 -26.26
C GLY A 198 -20.22 9.90 -25.43
N GLN A 199 -20.76 10.85 -26.11
CA GLN A 199 -21.74 11.83 -25.64
C GLN A 199 -22.76 11.13 -24.74
N ARG A 200 -22.77 11.51 -23.46
CA ARG A 200 -23.99 11.52 -22.63
C ARG A 200 -23.94 12.75 -21.74
#